data_f57ddb785153327b19a5026add3f7643
#
_entry.id   f57ddb785153327b19a5026add3f7643
#
_cell.length_a   1.000
_cell.length_b   1.000
_cell.length_c   1.000
_cell.angle_alpha   90.00
_cell.angle_beta   90.00
_cell.angle_gamma   90.00
#
_symmetry.space_group_name_H-M   'P 1'
#
loop_
_entity.id
_entity.type
_entity.pdbx_description
1 polymer ?
#
loop_
_entity_poly.entity_id
_entity_poly.type
_entity_poly.pdbx_seq_one_letter_code
_entity_poly.pdbx_strand_id
1 'polypeptide(L)'
;VDGARHWLCGTDSADCPEYGKIIATLDQETTETQMAKGAAWVGDPVDAPVCRSGHAAYHAIHRGERIMAIETPNPERQAFYARIGEHDMTPLWEVLHGLVIPEPKSPCVPALWHYDDIRPYILEAGELITAKEAERRVLVLENPGMRGESRITRTLYAGLQLILPGEVAPSHRHTQSALRFVIEGRGAYTAVDGERTVMEPGDFVITPQWTWHDHGNQSDVPMVWLDGLDVPLVQALDASFAEPYGTDKQHLTRPEKDALARYGSGLLPVDYDTRSVTSPVFNYPYARTRDALETMKRAEAWDPCHGLKMKYVNPVNGDYAMPTMATFMQLLPKGFESAPYRSTDGTVYVCVEGCGQTAVGEQTFDWGPRDIFVVPSWTWHHHRALSDDVVLFSFSDRPVQQKLGLWREERQPA
;
A
#
# COMPACT_ATOMS: atom_id res chain seq x y z
N VAL A 1 -43.01 15.79 -7.04
CA VAL A 1 -42.16 15.64 -5.84
C VAL A 1 -42.29 14.23 -5.30
N ASP A 2 -43.49 13.63 -5.33
CA ASP A 2 -43.69 12.25 -4.82
C ASP A 2 -43.12 11.16 -5.74
N GLY A 3 -43.02 11.41 -7.05
CA GLY A 3 -42.39 10.47 -7.99
C GLY A 3 -40.87 10.31 -7.77
N ALA A 4 -40.19 11.35 -7.31
CA ALA A 4 -38.74 11.31 -7.05
C ALA A 4 -38.39 10.46 -5.81
N ARG A 5 -39.26 10.38 -4.81
CA ARG A 5 -39.01 9.57 -3.61
C ARG A 5 -39.00 8.06 -3.88
N HIS A 6 -39.82 7.59 -4.82
CA HIS A 6 -39.82 6.17 -5.19
C HIS A 6 -38.53 5.73 -5.90
N TRP A 7 -37.81 6.65 -6.50
CA TRP A 7 -36.51 6.36 -7.16
C TRP A 7 -35.38 6.11 -6.17
N LEU A 8 -35.51 6.62 -4.96
CA LEU A 8 -34.48 6.56 -3.90
C LEU A 8 -34.77 5.47 -2.86
N CYS A 9 -35.93 4.86 -2.88
CA CYS A 9 -36.24 3.74 -2.01
C CYS A 9 -35.72 2.43 -2.61
N GLY A 10 -34.60 1.96 -2.10
CA GLY A 10 -33.95 0.72 -2.52
C GLY A 10 -34.78 -0.52 -2.10
N THR A 11 -35.78 -0.83 -2.87
CA THR A 11 -36.35 -2.17 -2.91
C THR A 11 -35.81 -2.86 -4.15
N ASP A 12 -35.51 -4.15 -4.03
CA ASP A 12 -35.09 -4.98 -5.15
C ASP A 12 -35.98 -4.74 -6.38
N SER A 13 -35.39 -4.69 -7.55
CA SER A 13 -36.09 -4.45 -8.83
C SER A 13 -37.27 -5.40 -9.09
N ALA A 14 -37.39 -6.48 -8.36
CA ALA A 14 -38.47 -7.43 -8.39
C ALA A 14 -39.78 -6.93 -7.71
N ASP A 15 -39.65 -5.97 -6.77
CA ASP A 15 -40.79 -5.51 -5.97
C ASP A 15 -41.42 -4.19 -6.43
N CYS A 16 -40.88 -3.58 -7.53
CA CYS A 16 -41.43 -2.35 -8.09
C CYS A 16 -41.91 -2.55 -9.55
N PRO A 17 -43.18 -2.88 -9.77
CA PRO A 17 -43.73 -3.18 -11.10
C PRO A 17 -43.72 -2.01 -12.08
N GLU A 18 -43.52 -0.78 -11.61
CA GLU A 18 -43.51 0.45 -12.43
C GLU A 18 -42.13 0.88 -12.92
N TYR A 19 -41.07 0.27 -12.40
CA TYR A 19 -39.67 0.64 -12.73
C TYR A 19 -39.37 0.45 -14.23
N GLY A 20 -39.84 -0.63 -14.83
CA GLY A 20 -39.67 -0.89 -16.26
C GLY A 20 -40.46 0.05 -17.18
N LYS A 21 -41.59 0.62 -16.70
CA LYS A 21 -42.43 1.55 -17.49
C LYS A 21 -41.86 2.97 -17.51
N ILE A 22 -41.17 3.39 -16.46
CA ILE A 22 -40.61 4.75 -16.35
C ILE A 22 -39.41 4.91 -17.28
N ILE A 23 -38.58 3.88 -17.43
CA ILE A 23 -37.42 3.91 -18.35
C ILE A 23 -37.87 3.86 -19.82
N ALA A 24 -38.95 3.19 -20.14
CA ALA A 24 -39.46 3.07 -21.51
C ALA A 24 -40.16 4.32 -22.02
N THR A 25 -40.51 5.29 -21.17
CA THR A 25 -41.27 6.49 -21.55
C THR A 25 -40.50 7.81 -21.53
N LEU A 26 -39.23 7.80 -21.13
CA LEU A 26 -38.41 9.01 -21.12
C LEU A 26 -37.60 9.12 -22.41
N ASP A 27 -37.94 10.10 -23.22
CA ASP A 27 -37.16 10.53 -24.37
C ASP A 27 -35.89 11.23 -23.89
N GLN A 28 -34.76 11.10 -24.63
CA GLN A 28 -33.42 11.52 -24.22
C GLN A 28 -33.34 13.02 -23.84
N GLU A 29 -34.05 13.89 -24.60
CA GLU A 29 -34.07 15.32 -24.33
C GLU A 29 -34.81 15.73 -23.03
N THR A 30 -35.80 14.96 -22.63
CA THR A 30 -36.59 15.24 -21.43
C THR A 30 -35.85 14.86 -20.14
N THR A 31 -34.96 13.88 -20.22
CA THR A 31 -34.18 13.37 -19.11
C THR A 31 -33.13 14.35 -18.62
N GLU A 32 -32.40 14.99 -19.55
CA GLU A 32 -31.37 15.98 -19.23
C GLU A 32 -31.95 17.24 -18.58
N THR A 33 -33.11 17.71 -19.09
CA THR A 33 -33.73 18.93 -18.57
C THR A 33 -34.38 18.76 -17.20
N GLN A 34 -34.86 17.58 -16.89
CA GLN A 34 -35.45 17.29 -15.58
C GLN A 34 -34.42 16.95 -14.51
N MET A 35 -33.33 16.28 -14.86
CA MET A 35 -32.23 16.03 -13.94
C MET A 35 -31.45 17.31 -13.61
N ALA A 36 -31.24 18.21 -14.55
CA ALA A 36 -30.57 19.49 -14.32
C ALA A 36 -31.39 20.48 -13.46
N LYS A 37 -32.72 20.33 -13.38
CA LYS A 37 -33.60 21.16 -12.52
C LYS A 37 -33.84 20.59 -11.11
N GLY A 38 -33.18 19.49 -10.75
CA GLY A 38 -33.09 18.99 -9.52
C GLY A 38 -33.64 18.63 -8.49
N ALA A 39 -33.17 17.97 -8.20
CA ALA A 39 -33.23 17.45 -6.86
C ALA A 39 -32.25 18.19 -5.95
N ALA A 40 -32.64 19.35 -5.50
CA ALA A 40 -32.14 19.83 -4.24
C ALA A 40 -32.79 18.97 -3.16
N TRP A 41 -32.06 17.99 -2.67
CA TRP A 41 -32.45 17.23 -1.47
C TRP A 41 -32.46 18.19 -0.25
N VAL A 42 -33.60 18.31 0.40
CA VAL A 42 -33.76 19.04 1.66
C VAL A 42 -34.09 18.00 2.74
N GLY A 43 -33.06 17.36 3.29
CA GLY A 43 -33.16 16.42 4.40
C GLY A 43 -31.78 16.12 4.97
N ASP A 44 -31.71 15.70 6.22
CA ASP A 44 -30.49 15.40 6.95
C ASP A 44 -29.69 14.27 6.24
N PRO A 45 -28.37 14.40 6.02
CA PRO A 45 -27.58 13.44 5.24
C PRO A 45 -27.37 12.07 5.92
N VAL A 46 -27.86 11.89 7.16
CA VAL A 46 -27.62 10.69 7.95
C VAL A 46 -28.58 9.54 7.61
N ASP A 47 -29.71 9.81 6.94
CA ASP A 47 -30.77 8.81 6.69
C ASP A 47 -30.97 8.41 5.22
N ALA A 48 -30.06 8.74 4.32
CA ALA A 48 -30.19 8.38 2.92
C ALA A 48 -29.64 6.97 2.65
N PRO A 49 -30.45 5.99 2.26
CA PRO A 49 -29.95 4.67 1.84
C PRO A 49 -29.15 4.81 0.54
N VAL A 50 -27.90 4.37 0.55
CA VAL A 50 -27.02 4.35 -0.63
C VAL A 50 -27.51 3.27 -1.60
N CYS A 51 -28.21 3.68 -2.66
CA CYS A 51 -28.56 2.79 -3.76
C CYS A 51 -27.35 2.57 -4.67
N ARG A 52 -26.60 1.48 -4.48
CA ARG A 52 -25.40 1.14 -5.27
C ARG A 52 -25.68 1.02 -6.79
N SER A 53 -26.90 0.69 -7.19
CA SER A 53 -27.29 0.56 -8.61
C SER A 53 -27.47 1.90 -9.32
N GLY A 54 -27.92 2.95 -8.63
CA GLY A 54 -28.10 4.28 -9.21
C GLY A 54 -26.80 4.96 -9.63
N HIS A 55 -25.70 4.75 -8.89
CA HIS A 55 -24.39 5.32 -9.21
C HIS A 55 -23.78 4.71 -10.48
N ALA A 56 -23.95 3.42 -10.69
CA ALA A 56 -23.46 2.76 -11.90
C ALA A 56 -24.17 3.27 -13.17
N ALA A 57 -25.50 3.46 -13.11
CA ALA A 57 -26.27 4.00 -14.21
C ALA A 57 -25.94 5.47 -14.52
N TYR A 58 -25.73 6.31 -13.49
CA TYR A 58 -25.35 7.71 -13.65
C TYR A 58 -23.98 7.87 -14.33
N HIS A 59 -22.99 7.06 -13.96
CA HIS A 59 -21.66 7.09 -14.58
C HIS A 59 -21.64 6.54 -16.02
N ALA A 60 -22.50 5.58 -16.35
CA ALA A 60 -22.60 5.04 -17.70
C ALA A 60 -23.19 6.08 -18.69
N ILE A 61 -24.18 6.85 -18.28
CA ILE A 61 -24.78 7.92 -19.09
C ILE A 61 -23.77 9.01 -19.44
N HIS A 62 -22.91 9.41 -18.48
CA HIS A 62 -21.90 10.46 -18.70
C HIS A 62 -20.70 10.03 -19.55
N ARG A 63 -20.48 8.72 -19.74
CA ARG A 63 -19.37 8.20 -20.57
C ARG A 63 -19.78 7.85 -22.01
N GLY A 64 -21.02 8.07 -22.40
CA GLY A 64 -21.51 7.66 -23.73
C GLY A 64 -21.50 6.13 -23.94
N GLU A 65 -21.37 5.36 -22.88
CA GLU A 65 -21.48 3.91 -22.92
C GLU A 65 -22.93 3.55 -23.21
N ARG A 66 -23.18 2.75 -24.25
CA ARG A 66 -24.50 2.19 -24.49
C ARG A 66 -24.92 1.36 -23.28
N ILE A 67 -25.88 1.88 -22.52
CA ILE A 67 -26.57 1.06 -21.53
C ILE A 67 -27.30 0.00 -22.36
N MET A 68 -26.77 -1.22 -22.38
CA MET A 68 -27.55 -2.35 -22.88
C MET A 68 -28.77 -2.45 -21.97
N ALA A 69 -29.96 -2.33 -22.58
CA ALA A 69 -31.21 -2.50 -21.89
C ALA A 69 -31.09 -3.79 -21.04
N ILE A 70 -31.36 -3.71 -19.75
CA ILE A 70 -31.46 -4.91 -18.90
C ILE A 70 -32.69 -5.65 -19.45
N GLU A 71 -32.44 -6.56 -20.41
CA GLU A 71 -33.48 -7.49 -20.83
C GLU A 71 -33.96 -8.22 -19.58
N THR A 72 -35.25 -8.18 -19.34
CA THR A 72 -35.89 -8.97 -18.27
C THR A 72 -35.44 -10.41 -18.46
N PRO A 73 -34.73 -11.02 -17.51
CA PRO A 73 -34.16 -12.35 -17.72
C PRO A 73 -35.26 -13.31 -18.13
N ASN A 74 -35.04 -14.05 -19.21
CA ASN A 74 -35.93 -15.11 -19.64
C ASN A 74 -36.26 -16.04 -18.46
N PRO A 75 -37.52 -16.32 -18.14
CA PRO A 75 -37.90 -17.16 -17.00
C PRO A 75 -37.20 -18.54 -16.99
N GLU A 76 -36.95 -19.11 -18.17
CA GLU A 76 -36.18 -20.36 -18.29
C GLU A 76 -34.73 -20.20 -17.84
N ARG A 77 -34.11 -19.03 -18.17
CA ARG A 77 -32.74 -18.71 -17.74
C ARG A 77 -32.66 -18.52 -16.22
N GLN A 78 -33.65 -17.83 -15.62
CA GLN A 78 -33.74 -17.70 -14.16
C GLN A 78 -33.90 -19.05 -13.47
N ALA A 79 -34.81 -19.89 -13.99
CA ALA A 79 -35.01 -21.25 -13.47
C ALA A 79 -33.73 -22.11 -13.61
N PHE A 80 -32.99 -21.94 -14.71
CA PHE A 80 -31.69 -22.57 -14.88
C PHE A 80 -30.66 -22.08 -13.84
N TYR A 81 -30.57 -20.75 -13.62
CA TYR A 81 -29.65 -20.18 -12.63
C TYR A 81 -29.96 -20.64 -11.20
N ALA A 82 -31.25 -20.74 -10.86
CA ALA A 82 -31.65 -21.29 -9.56
C ALA A 82 -31.17 -22.74 -9.39
N ARG A 83 -31.37 -23.60 -10.41
CA ARG A 83 -30.92 -25.01 -10.34
C ARG A 83 -29.40 -25.16 -10.24
N ILE A 84 -28.63 -24.40 -11.03
CA ILE A 84 -27.17 -24.47 -10.96
C ILE A 84 -26.63 -23.88 -9.65
N GLY A 85 -27.35 -22.89 -9.05
CA GLY A 85 -27.01 -22.33 -7.76
C GLY A 85 -27.11 -23.35 -6.61
N GLU A 86 -28.01 -24.35 -6.70
CA GLU A 86 -28.10 -25.47 -5.75
C GLU A 86 -26.85 -26.38 -5.76
N HIS A 87 -26.01 -26.24 -6.80
CA HIS A 87 -24.74 -26.95 -6.98
C HIS A 87 -23.53 -26.01 -6.91
N ASP A 88 -23.65 -24.82 -6.28
CA ASP A 88 -22.60 -23.82 -6.13
C ASP A 88 -21.96 -23.37 -7.47
N MET A 89 -22.75 -23.38 -8.56
CA MET A 89 -22.31 -22.92 -9.88
C MET A 89 -22.86 -21.55 -10.22
N THR A 90 -22.00 -20.68 -10.77
CA THR A 90 -22.38 -19.36 -11.28
C THR A 90 -22.09 -19.29 -12.78
N PRO A 91 -23.01 -18.78 -13.63
CA PRO A 91 -22.75 -18.67 -15.06
C PRO A 91 -21.74 -17.57 -15.34
N LEU A 92 -20.61 -17.92 -15.98
CA LEU A 92 -19.51 -16.99 -16.27
C LEU A 92 -19.99 -15.76 -17.05
N TRP A 93 -20.89 -15.91 -17.99
CA TRP A 93 -21.39 -14.80 -18.82
C TRP A 93 -22.14 -13.71 -18.03
N GLU A 94 -22.62 -13.99 -16.83
CA GLU A 94 -23.22 -12.98 -15.97
C GLU A 94 -22.17 -12.17 -15.18
N VAL A 95 -21.01 -12.77 -14.93
CA VAL A 95 -19.96 -12.17 -14.08
C VAL A 95 -18.67 -11.84 -14.82
N LEU A 96 -18.56 -12.22 -16.10
CA LEU A 96 -17.35 -12.12 -16.91
C LEU A 96 -16.73 -10.70 -16.91
N HIS A 97 -17.56 -9.68 -17.11
CA HIS A 97 -17.11 -8.28 -17.17
C HIS A 97 -16.59 -7.74 -15.81
N GLY A 98 -16.97 -8.40 -14.72
CA GLY A 98 -16.42 -8.12 -13.40
C GLY A 98 -15.12 -8.86 -13.10
N LEU A 99 -14.93 -10.03 -13.73
CA LEU A 99 -13.75 -10.87 -13.54
C LEU A 99 -12.58 -10.49 -14.48
N VAL A 100 -12.89 -10.15 -15.75
CA VAL A 100 -11.89 -9.76 -16.75
C VAL A 100 -12.16 -8.31 -17.16
N ILE A 101 -11.55 -7.39 -16.45
CA ILE A 101 -11.72 -5.95 -16.63
C ILE A 101 -10.67 -5.37 -17.57
N PRO A 102 -10.99 -4.31 -18.35
CA PRO A 102 -10.05 -3.70 -19.30
C PRO A 102 -8.82 -3.07 -18.63
N GLU A 103 -9.00 -2.47 -17.46
CA GLU A 103 -7.94 -1.83 -16.67
C GLU A 103 -8.04 -2.23 -15.20
N PRO A 104 -6.93 -2.23 -14.45
CA PRO A 104 -6.94 -2.55 -13.04
C PRO A 104 -7.90 -1.65 -12.24
N LYS A 105 -8.70 -2.25 -11.35
CA LYS A 105 -9.53 -1.53 -10.38
C LYS A 105 -9.11 -1.96 -8.97
N SER A 106 -8.56 -1.04 -8.23
CA SER A 106 -8.19 -1.26 -6.83
C SER A 106 -9.21 -0.61 -5.91
N PRO A 107 -9.60 -1.25 -4.79
CA PRO A 107 -10.32 -0.58 -3.71
C PRO A 107 -9.42 0.37 -2.91
N CYS A 108 -8.09 0.26 -3.07
CA CYS A 108 -7.13 1.18 -2.50
C CYS A 108 -7.37 2.58 -3.05
N VAL A 109 -7.46 3.58 -2.17
CA VAL A 109 -7.59 4.99 -2.53
C VAL A 109 -6.33 5.75 -2.15
N PRO A 110 -6.00 6.89 -2.81
CA PRO A 110 -4.94 7.77 -2.35
C PRO A 110 -5.17 8.18 -0.90
N ALA A 111 -4.12 8.14 -0.08
CA ALA A 111 -4.20 8.55 1.32
C ALA A 111 -2.87 9.10 1.80
N LEU A 112 -2.92 10.03 2.75
CA LEU A 112 -1.78 10.66 3.39
C LEU A 112 -1.98 10.62 4.91
N TRP A 113 -0.94 10.30 5.63
CA TRP A 113 -0.84 10.41 7.08
C TRP A 113 0.26 11.42 7.43
N HIS A 114 -0.12 12.55 7.99
CA HIS A 114 0.83 13.50 8.56
C HIS A 114 1.38 12.93 9.86
N TYR A 115 2.70 12.75 9.90
CA TYR A 115 3.33 12.11 11.07
C TYR A 115 3.10 12.88 12.37
N ASP A 116 3.17 14.19 12.32
CA ASP A 116 3.00 15.02 13.50
C ASP A 116 1.56 14.93 14.06
N ASP A 117 0.55 14.67 13.24
CA ASP A 117 -0.84 14.47 13.68
C ASP A 117 -1.05 13.10 14.34
N ILE A 118 -0.36 12.06 13.86
CA ILE A 118 -0.55 10.69 14.36
C ILE A 118 0.45 10.30 15.46
N ARG A 119 1.58 10.99 15.56
CA ARG A 119 2.61 10.75 16.58
C ARG A 119 2.10 10.75 18.02
N PRO A 120 1.23 11.69 18.45
CA PRO A 120 0.66 11.65 19.80
C PRO A 120 -0.02 10.34 20.15
N TYR A 121 -0.79 9.76 19.21
CA TYR A 121 -1.48 8.48 19.41
C TYR A 121 -0.50 7.29 19.48
N ILE A 122 0.62 7.37 18.74
CA ILE A 122 1.68 6.35 18.81
C ILE A 122 2.31 6.34 20.21
N LEU A 123 2.59 7.51 20.78
CA LEU A 123 3.13 7.63 22.12
C LEU A 123 2.12 7.23 23.20
N GLU A 124 0.87 7.64 23.07
CA GLU A 124 -0.25 7.25 23.95
C GLU A 124 -0.41 5.71 24.00
N ALA A 125 -0.28 5.02 22.87
CA ALA A 125 -0.29 3.56 22.84
C ALA A 125 0.83 2.96 23.74
N GLY A 126 1.95 3.67 23.90
CA GLY A 126 3.03 3.29 24.80
C GLY A 126 2.66 3.36 26.28
N GLU A 127 1.74 4.27 26.63
CA GLU A 127 1.24 4.42 28.00
C GLU A 127 0.11 3.41 28.33
N LEU A 128 -0.64 2.98 27.28
CA LEU A 128 -1.82 2.13 27.45
C LEU A 128 -1.51 0.63 27.43
N ILE A 129 -0.49 0.19 26.68
CA ILE A 129 -0.17 -1.23 26.53
C ILE A 129 1.33 -1.44 26.45
N THR A 130 1.84 -2.44 27.16
CA THR A 130 3.28 -2.79 27.14
C THR A 130 3.68 -3.49 25.83
N ALA A 131 4.96 -3.41 25.43
CA ALA A 131 5.46 -4.14 24.27
C ALA A 131 5.29 -5.67 24.40
N LYS A 132 5.38 -6.20 25.63
CA LYS A 132 5.18 -7.63 25.90
C LYS A 132 3.73 -8.06 25.74
N GLU A 133 2.80 -7.25 26.22
CA GLU A 133 1.35 -7.53 26.13
C GLU A 133 0.83 -7.43 24.69
N ALA A 134 1.32 -6.44 23.95
CA ALA A 134 0.98 -6.24 22.55
C ALA A 134 1.73 -7.20 21.60
N GLU A 135 2.76 -7.91 22.08
CA GLU A 135 3.79 -8.60 21.27
C GLU A 135 4.47 -7.66 20.28
N ARG A 136 3.69 -6.94 19.52
CA ARG A 136 4.09 -5.85 18.60
C ARG A 136 3.15 -4.66 18.77
N ARG A 137 3.64 -3.58 19.41
CA ARG A 137 2.85 -2.36 19.60
C ARG A 137 2.89 -1.50 18.32
N VAL A 138 1.98 -1.80 17.40
CA VAL A 138 1.90 -1.19 16.07
C VAL A 138 0.54 -0.56 15.86
N LEU A 139 0.52 0.68 15.37
CA LEU A 139 -0.68 1.31 14.83
C LEU A 139 -0.69 1.12 13.30
N VAL A 140 -1.67 0.36 12.81
CA VAL A 140 -1.79 0.03 11.40
C VAL A 140 -2.27 1.24 10.59
N LEU A 141 -1.56 1.56 9.52
CA LEU A 141 -1.99 2.55 8.52
C LEU A 141 -2.98 1.90 7.55
N GLU A 142 -4.24 1.92 7.93
CA GLU A 142 -5.31 1.30 7.17
C GLU A 142 -5.77 2.19 6.03
N ASN A 143 -5.75 1.67 4.81
CA ASN A 143 -6.25 2.43 3.67
C ASN A 143 -7.75 2.76 3.83
N PRO A 144 -8.18 4.03 3.65
CA PRO A 144 -9.57 4.41 3.83
C PRO A 144 -10.56 3.64 2.94
N GLY A 145 -10.12 3.15 1.78
CA GLY A 145 -10.92 2.31 0.88
C GLY A 145 -11.02 0.84 1.30
N MET A 146 -10.27 0.42 2.34
CA MET A 146 -10.18 -0.97 2.80
C MET A 146 -10.21 -1.06 4.34
N ARG A 147 -11.05 -0.25 4.98
CA ARG A 147 -11.18 -0.22 6.45
C ARG A 147 -11.58 -1.57 7.02
N GLY A 148 -10.92 -1.97 8.11
CA GLY A 148 -11.12 -3.28 8.76
C GLY A 148 -10.37 -4.44 8.12
N GLU A 149 -9.55 -4.18 7.08
CA GLU A 149 -8.77 -5.22 6.40
C GLU A 149 -7.28 -5.22 6.82
N SER A 150 -6.85 -4.31 7.69
CA SER A 150 -5.48 -4.18 8.19
C SER A 150 -4.42 -4.12 7.09
N ARG A 151 -4.68 -3.35 6.02
CA ARG A 151 -3.76 -3.21 4.88
C ARG A 151 -3.73 -1.80 4.32
N ILE A 152 -2.58 -1.40 3.76
CA ILE A 152 -2.36 -0.10 3.13
C ILE A 152 -2.56 -0.16 1.61
N THR A 153 -2.28 -1.30 0.98
CA THR A 153 -2.65 -1.65 -0.40
C THR A 153 -3.26 -3.06 -0.44
N ARG A 154 -3.69 -3.53 -1.60
CA ARG A 154 -4.24 -4.90 -1.74
C ARG A 154 -3.27 -5.99 -1.28
N THR A 155 -1.98 -5.75 -1.39
CA THR A 155 -0.91 -6.74 -1.22
C THR A 155 0.05 -6.42 -0.08
N LEU A 156 -0.03 -5.18 0.46
CA LEU A 156 0.91 -4.69 1.46
C LEU A 156 0.20 -4.26 2.74
N TYR A 157 0.83 -4.58 3.84
CA TYR A 157 0.58 -4.05 5.17
C TYR A 157 1.58 -2.92 5.45
N ALA A 158 1.15 -1.89 6.20
CA ALA A 158 2.04 -0.89 6.79
C ALA A 158 1.53 -0.49 8.18
N GLY A 159 2.45 -0.23 9.10
CA GLY A 159 2.11 0.23 10.45
C GLY A 159 3.29 0.88 11.15
N LEU A 160 3.01 1.75 12.10
CA LEU A 160 4.02 2.44 12.91
C LEU A 160 4.19 1.71 14.24
N GLN A 161 5.36 1.11 14.44
CA GLN A 161 5.73 0.41 15.67
C GLN A 161 6.49 1.33 16.60
N LEU A 162 6.06 1.35 17.86
CA LEU A 162 6.74 2.04 18.97
C LEU A 162 7.42 1.05 19.89
N ILE A 163 8.67 1.34 20.25
CA ILE A 163 9.39 0.67 21.34
C ILE A 163 9.97 1.72 22.31
N LEU A 164 9.60 1.61 23.59
CA LEU A 164 10.05 2.52 24.64
C LEU A 164 11.40 2.08 25.20
N PRO A 165 12.14 2.98 25.91
CA PRO A 165 13.38 2.63 26.60
C PRO A 165 13.24 1.40 27.50
N GLY A 166 14.16 0.45 27.36
CA GLY A 166 14.19 -0.80 28.14
C GLY A 166 13.27 -1.91 27.65
N GLU A 167 12.35 -1.64 26.71
CA GLU A 167 11.44 -2.65 26.20
C GLU A 167 12.10 -3.64 25.22
N VAL A 168 11.51 -4.83 25.17
CA VAL A 168 11.83 -5.87 24.21
C VAL A 168 10.54 -6.41 23.61
N ALA A 169 10.45 -6.43 22.29
CA ALA A 169 9.42 -7.13 21.55
C ALA A 169 9.89 -8.57 21.31
N PRO A 170 9.16 -9.60 21.79
CA PRO A 170 9.62 -10.97 21.88
C PRO A 170 10.08 -11.59 20.56
N SER A 171 11.07 -12.50 20.64
CA SER A 171 11.59 -13.20 19.47
C SER A 171 10.58 -14.19 18.88
N HIS A 172 10.39 -14.11 17.58
CA HIS A 172 9.55 -15.00 16.79
C HIS A 172 10.05 -15.13 15.34
N ARG A 173 9.40 -15.94 14.55
CA ARG A 173 9.53 -15.97 13.09
C ARG A 173 8.18 -16.15 12.41
N HIS A 174 8.08 -15.67 11.19
CA HIS A 174 6.89 -15.80 10.35
C HIS A 174 7.27 -15.91 8.86
N THR A 175 6.34 -16.41 8.05
CA THR A 175 6.56 -16.58 6.60
C THR A 175 6.55 -15.27 5.82
N GLN A 176 5.95 -14.22 6.38
CA GLN A 176 5.96 -12.90 5.77
C GLN A 176 7.37 -12.31 5.77
N SER A 177 7.73 -11.62 4.66
CA SER A 177 8.87 -10.72 4.64
C SER A 177 8.49 -9.41 5.32
N ALA A 178 9.39 -8.86 6.12
CA ALA A 178 9.18 -7.58 6.77
C ALA A 178 10.32 -6.61 6.46
N LEU A 179 9.96 -5.36 6.23
CA LEU A 179 10.88 -4.23 6.24
C LEU A 179 10.60 -3.33 7.43
N ARG A 180 11.63 -2.61 7.86
CA ARG A 180 11.54 -1.49 8.81
C ARG A 180 12.22 -0.30 8.22
N PHE A 181 11.55 0.83 8.22
CA PHE A 181 12.13 2.11 7.89
C PHE A 181 12.08 3.01 9.12
N VAL A 182 13.25 3.41 9.61
CA VAL A 182 13.34 4.15 10.89
C VAL A 182 12.87 5.59 10.70
N ILE A 183 11.83 5.97 11.43
CA ILE A 183 11.17 7.29 11.35
C ILE A 183 11.72 8.24 12.41
N GLU A 184 11.81 7.77 13.67
CA GLU A 184 12.18 8.61 14.82
C GLU A 184 12.92 7.81 15.89
N GLY A 185 13.82 8.48 16.61
CA GLY A 185 14.63 7.87 17.66
C GLY A 185 15.89 7.19 17.11
N ARG A 186 16.76 6.76 18.01
CA ARG A 186 18.02 6.08 17.69
C ARG A 186 18.41 5.10 18.79
N GLY A 187 19.22 4.10 18.46
CA GLY A 187 19.81 3.21 19.44
C GLY A 187 18.96 2.00 19.83
N ALA A 188 17.73 1.87 19.33
CA ALA A 188 17.05 0.59 19.36
C ALA A 188 17.70 -0.37 18.34
N TYR A 189 17.50 -1.67 18.56
CA TYR A 189 18.07 -2.69 17.70
C TYR A 189 17.02 -3.62 17.12
N THR A 190 17.35 -4.20 15.99
CA THR A 190 16.75 -5.43 15.46
C THR A 190 17.79 -6.53 15.47
N ALA A 191 17.45 -7.71 16.02
CA ALA A 191 18.24 -8.91 15.86
C ALA A 191 17.59 -9.81 14.81
N VAL A 192 18.39 -10.31 13.87
CA VAL A 192 17.93 -11.20 12.78
C VAL A 192 18.89 -12.38 12.70
N ASP A 193 18.36 -13.57 12.86
CA ASP A 193 19.07 -14.85 12.69
C ASP A 193 20.46 -14.90 13.36
N GLY A 194 20.52 -14.45 14.62
CA GLY A 194 21.72 -14.44 15.45
C GLY A 194 22.65 -13.24 15.30
N GLU A 195 22.30 -12.25 14.50
CA GLU A 195 23.03 -10.97 14.40
C GLU A 195 22.14 -9.81 14.81
N ARG A 196 22.68 -8.91 15.64
CA ARG A 196 22.03 -7.67 16.05
C ARG A 196 22.56 -6.48 15.25
N THR A 197 21.68 -5.57 14.87
CA THR A 197 22.04 -4.25 14.33
C THR A 197 21.34 -3.14 15.10
N VAL A 198 22.09 -2.11 15.47
CA VAL A 198 21.53 -0.86 15.99
C VAL A 198 21.04 -0.03 14.82
N MET A 199 19.87 0.59 14.99
CA MET A 199 19.15 1.32 13.96
C MET A 199 19.21 2.82 14.19
N GLU A 200 19.39 3.57 13.12
CA GLU A 200 19.42 5.04 13.08
C GLU A 200 18.30 5.56 12.15
N PRO A 201 17.86 6.83 12.31
CA PRO A 201 16.83 7.41 11.44
C PRO A 201 17.18 7.31 9.95
N GLY A 202 16.21 6.86 9.14
CA GLY A 202 16.37 6.65 7.72
C GLY A 202 16.97 5.30 7.33
N ASP A 203 17.45 4.49 8.29
CA ASP A 203 17.91 3.14 7.99
C ASP A 203 16.77 2.28 7.47
N PHE A 204 17.09 1.50 6.43
CA PHE A 204 16.23 0.45 5.90
C PHE A 204 16.72 -0.90 6.39
N VAL A 205 15.88 -1.60 7.15
CA VAL A 205 16.18 -2.89 7.78
C VAL A 205 15.18 -3.93 7.32
N ILE A 206 15.64 -5.13 6.99
CA ILE A 206 14.79 -6.23 6.56
C ILE A 206 14.81 -7.39 7.56
N THR A 207 13.69 -8.07 7.69
CA THR A 207 13.59 -9.39 8.28
C THR A 207 13.19 -10.35 7.17
N PRO A 208 14.11 -11.21 6.72
CA PRO A 208 13.80 -12.23 5.73
C PRO A 208 12.71 -13.18 6.23
N GLN A 209 11.93 -13.73 5.30
CA GLN A 209 10.92 -14.72 5.64
C GLN A 209 11.51 -15.89 6.42
N TRP A 210 10.77 -16.36 7.42
CA TRP A 210 11.08 -17.51 8.25
C TRP A 210 12.41 -17.42 9.02
N THR A 211 12.91 -16.20 9.27
CA THR A 211 14.10 -15.97 10.14
C THR A 211 13.69 -15.53 11.54
N TRP A 212 14.41 -15.99 12.55
CA TRP A 212 14.22 -15.55 13.91
C TRP A 212 14.58 -14.08 14.07
N HIS A 213 13.69 -13.30 14.70
CA HIS A 213 13.95 -11.89 14.95
C HIS A 213 13.27 -11.37 16.22
N ASP A 214 13.95 -10.46 16.86
CA ASP A 214 13.46 -9.69 18.01
C ASP A 214 13.92 -8.23 17.91
N HIS A 215 13.29 -7.36 18.71
CA HIS A 215 13.61 -5.95 18.77
C HIS A 215 13.73 -5.52 20.21
N GLY A 216 14.65 -4.58 20.48
CA GLY A 216 14.77 -4.00 21.80
C GLY A 216 15.28 -2.58 21.73
N ASN A 217 14.91 -1.78 22.73
CA ASN A 217 15.38 -0.41 22.86
C ASN A 217 16.28 -0.29 24.08
N GLN A 218 17.57 -0.13 23.85
CA GLN A 218 18.59 0.06 24.88
C GLN A 218 18.97 1.54 25.06
N SER A 219 18.35 2.43 24.30
CA SER A 219 18.54 3.88 24.42
C SER A 219 17.62 4.48 25.50
N ASP A 220 17.76 5.76 25.72
CA ASP A 220 16.98 6.55 26.66
C ASP A 220 15.80 7.31 26.00
N VAL A 221 15.58 7.10 24.72
CA VAL A 221 14.50 7.75 23.95
C VAL A 221 13.56 6.74 23.29
N PRO A 222 12.28 7.06 23.11
CA PRO A 222 11.37 6.25 22.32
C PRO A 222 11.87 6.11 20.88
N MET A 223 11.58 4.98 20.25
CA MET A 223 11.89 4.76 18.86
C MET A 223 10.66 4.32 18.08
N VAL A 224 10.48 4.92 16.92
CA VAL A 224 9.38 4.63 15.99
C VAL A 224 9.95 4.28 14.63
N TRP A 225 9.45 3.20 14.04
CA TRP A 225 9.72 2.85 12.65
C TRP A 225 8.43 2.46 11.92
N LEU A 226 8.45 2.59 10.61
CA LEU A 226 7.42 2.05 9.73
C LEU A 226 7.75 0.60 9.41
N ASP A 227 6.86 -0.30 9.81
CA ASP A 227 6.85 -1.68 9.31
C ASP A 227 6.12 -1.75 7.98
N GLY A 228 6.70 -2.42 7.00
CA GLY A 228 6.06 -2.82 5.76
C GLY A 228 6.16 -4.34 5.63
N LEU A 229 5.03 -5.01 5.39
CA LEU A 229 4.97 -6.46 5.25
C LEU A 229 4.09 -6.87 4.06
N ASP A 230 4.37 -8.05 3.54
CA ASP A 230 3.58 -8.72 2.50
C ASP A 230 2.45 -9.60 3.07
N VAL A 231 1.95 -9.27 4.27
CA VAL A 231 0.90 -10.05 4.97
C VAL A 231 -0.30 -10.36 4.07
N PRO A 232 -0.92 -9.38 3.38
CA PRO A 232 -2.10 -9.66 2.55
C PRO A 232 -1.79 -10.59 1.36
N LEU A 233 -0.57 -10.50 0.80
CA LEU A 233 -0.12 -11.37 -0.27
C LEU A 233 0.04 -12.81 0.22
N VAL A 234 0.72 -13.02 1.35
CA VAL A 234 0.93 -14.34 1.94
C VAL A 234 -0.39 -14.98 2.37
N GLN A 235 -1.34 -14.16 2.88
CA GLN A 235 -2.70 -14.61 3.17
C GLN A 235 -3.46 -15.05 1.92
N ALA A 236 -3.34 -14.31 0.81
CA ALA A 236 -3.99 -14.67 -0.45
C ALA A 236 -3.46 -15.99 -1.05
N LEU A 237 -2.27 -16.42 -0.63
CA LEU A 237 -1.65 -17.68 -1.03
C LEU A 237 -1.86 -18.81 0.00
N ASP A 238 -2.62 -18.56 1.08
CA ASP A 238 -2.83 -19.52 2.19
C ASP A 238 -1.52 -20.06 2.79
N ALA A 239 -0.45 -19.23 2.82
CA ALA A 239 0.92 -19.65 3.14
C ALA A 239 1.44 -19.04 4.47
N SER A 240 0.54 -18.61 5.37
CA SER A 240 0.92 -17.93 6.60
C SER A 240 1.26 -18.93 7.72
N PHE A 241 2.49 -18.81 8.24
CA PHE A 241 2.95 -19.52 9.44
C PHE A 241 3.65 -18.55 10.38
N ALA A 242 3.57 -18.79 11.68
CA ALA A 242 4.31 -18.06 12.71
C ALA A 242 4.67 -19.00 13.85
N GLU A 243 5.83 -18.75 14.48
CA GLU A 243 6.30 -19.49 15.66
C GLU A 243 6.98 -18.56 16.66
N PRO A 244 6.70 -18.69 17.97
CA PRO A 244 7.47 -18.02 19.02
C PRO A 244 8.83 -18.71 19.23
N TYR A 245 9.86 -17.95 19.57
CA TYR A 245 11.20 -18.49 19.88
C TYR A 245 11.27 -19.21 21.24
N GLY A 246 10.34 -18.90 22.13
CA GLY A 246 10.30 -19.44 23.48
C GLY A 246 11.01 -18.59 24.56
N THR A 247 11.80 -17.60 24.15
CA THR A 247 12.39 -16.55 25.00
C THR A 247 12.25 -15.19 24.33
N ASP A 248 12.28 -14.11 25.13
CA ASP A 248 12.10 -12.75 24.60
C ASP A 248 13.21 -12.34 23.61
N LYS A 249 14.42 -12.90 23.76
CA LYS A 249 15.57 -12.61 22.89
C LYS A 249 16.15 -13.89 22.32
N GLN A 250 16.52 -13.84 21.05
CA GLN A 250 17.26 -14.92 20.42
C GLN A 250 18.73 -14.94 20.87
N HIS A 251 19.38 -16.09 20.70
CA HIS A 251 20.81 -16.23 20.93
C HIS A 251 21.60 -15.55 19.80
N LEU A 252 22.49 -14.63 20.17
CA LEU A 252 23.40 -13.99 19.21
C LEU A 252 24.60 -14.88 18.93
N THR A 253 24.84 -15.19 17.65
CA THR A 253 25.92 -16.07 17.18
C THR A 253 26.95 -15.34 16.33
N ARG A 254 26.64 -14.10 15.92
CA ARG A 254 27.48 -13.27 15.07
C ARG A 254 27.68 -11.89 15.67
N PRO A 255 28.84 -11.24 15.42
CA PRO A 255 29.06 -9.87 15.84
C PRO A 255 28.13 -8.90 15.09
N GLU A 256 27.92 -7.75 15.67
CA GLU A 256 27.16 -6.67 15.01
C GLU A 256 27.83 -6.23 13.70
N LYS A 257 27.01 -5.99 12.67
CA LYS A 257 27.43 -5.61 11.30
C LYS A 257 28.19 -6.70 10.53
N ASP A 258 28.15 -7.96 10.96
CA ASP A 258 28.80 -9.07 10.23
C ASP A 258 28.24 -9.21 8.81
N ALA A 259 26.92 -9.19 8.64
CA ALA A 259 26.28 -9.29 7.34
C ALA A 259 26.66 -8.10 6.43
N LEU A 260 26.67 -6.88 6.95
CA LEU A 260 27.07 -5.70 6.20
C LEU A 260 28.56 -5.76 5.79
N ALA A 261 29.44 -6.24 6.66
CA ALA A 261 30.85 -6.39 6.36
C ALA A 261 31.10 -7.46 5.28
N ARG A 262 30.41 -8.60 5.36
CA ARG A 262 30.58 -9.72 4.42
C ARG A 262 30.00 -9.44 3.05
N TYR A 263 28.84 -8.78 2.97
CA TYR A 263 28.06 -8.72 1.74
C TYR A 263 27.82 -7.29 1.23
N GLY A 264 28.01 -6.28 2.07
CA GLY A 264 27.67 -4.89 1.76
C GLY A 264 28.79 -4.09 1.09
N SER A 265 29.94 -4.69 0.82
CA SER A 265 31.13 -4.01 0.30
C SER A 265 31.54 -4.47 -1.12
N GLY A 266 30.63 -5.13 -1.85
CA GLY A 266 30.93 -5.68 -3.18
C GLY A 266 31.78 -6.96 -3.14
N LEU A 267 31.87 -7.60 -1.97
CA LEU A 267 32.58 -8.86 -1.75
C LEU A 267 31.59 -9.92 -1.29
N LEU A 268 31.87 -11.19 -1.64
CA LEU A 268 31.17 -12.36 -1.13
C LEU A 268 32.20 -13.36 -0.56
N PRO A 269 31.88 -14.10 0.51
CA PRO A 269 32.67 -15.27 0.90
C PRO A 269 32.81 -16.25 -0.26
N VAL A 270 34.01 -16.86 -0.43
CA VAL A 270 34.32 -17.73 -1.59
C VAL A 270 33.35 -18.91 -1.72
N ASP A 271 32.92 -19.43 -0.59
CA ASP A 271 32.02 -20.63 -0.51
C ASP A 271 30.56 -20.24 -0.28
N TYR A 272 30.18 -18.96 -0.52
CA TYR A 272 28.81 -18.52 -0.29
C TYR A 272 27.85 -19.19 -1.29
N ASP A 273 27.10 -20.15 -0.78
CA ASP A 273 25.98 -20.78 -1.48
C ASP A 273 24.68 -20.07 -1.09
N THR A 274 24.16 -19.25 -2.01
CA THR A 274 22.89 -18.57 -1.77
C THR A 274 21.72 -19.44 -2.20
N ARG A 275 20.96 -19.94 -1.21
CA ARG A 275 19.64 -20.51 -1.42
C ARG A 275 18.53 -19.53 -1.06
N SER A 276 18.89 -18.44 -0.38
CA SER A 276 17.94 -17.39 0.01
C SER A 276 17.67 -16.45 -1.17
N VAL A 277 16.39 -16.23 -1.45
CA VAL A 277 15.94 -15.22 -2.41
C VAL A 277 15.92 -13.80 -1.81
N THR A 278 16.14 -13.68 -0.50
CA THR A 278 16.25 -12.41 0.22
C THR A 278 17.71 -12.04 0.42
N SER A 279 18.02 -10.76 0.43
CA SER A 279 19.37 -10.24 0.68
C SER A 279 19.94 -10.77 2.00
N PRO A 280 21.23 -11.20 2.02
CA PRO A 280 21.92 -11.50 3.26
C PRO A 280 22.30 -10.25 4.06
N VAL A 281 22.31 -9.07 3.44
CA VAL A 281 22.41 -7.78 4.13
C VAL A 281 21.03 -7.41 4.65
N PHE A 282 20.86 -7.31 5.95
CA PHE A 282 19.56 -6.98 6.53
C PHE A 282 19.47 -5.55 7.10
N ASN A 283 20.57 -4.79 7.13
CA ASN A 283 20.56 -3.36 7.43
C ASN A 283 21.28 -2.58 6.33
N TYR A 284 20.57 -1.62 5.74
CA TYR A 284 21.05 -0.68 4.73
C TYR A 284 21.11 0.71 5.35
N PRO A 285 22.29 1.14 5.87
CA PRO A 285 22.43 2.43 6.55
C PRO A 285 22.12 3.62 5.65
N TYR A 286 21.29 4.54 6.15
CA TYR A 286 20.87 5.73 5.42
C TYR A 286 22.05 6.61 4.98
N ALA A 287 23.03 6.79 5.84
CA ALA A 287 24.23 7.60 5.53
C ALA A 287 24.92 7.15 4.23
N ARG A 288 25.02 5.84 3.98
CA ARG A 288 25.60 5.30 2.73
C ARG A 288 24.70 5.56 1.52
N THR A 289 23.41 5.43 1.70
CA THR A 289 22.42 5.70 0.64
C THR A 289 22.40 7.18 0.27
N ARG A 290 22.41 8.05 1.29
CA ARG A 290 22.41 9.51 1.09
C ARG A 290 23.68 10.00 0.38
N ASP A 291 24.85 9.46 0.74
CA ASP A 291 26.13 9.75 0.07
C ASP A 291 26.12 9.32 -1.40
N ALA A 292 25.56 8.15 -1.69
CA ALA A 292 25.40 7.66 -3.07
C ALA A 292 24.49 8.59 -3.90
N LEU A 293 23.35 9.01 -3.35
CA LEU A 293 22.43 9.96 -4.01
C LEU A 293 23.12 11.31 -4.26
N GLU A 294 23.85 11.84 -3.28
CA GLU A 294 24.58 13.09 -3.41
C GLU A 294 25.68 13.00 -4.48
N THR A 295 26.35 11.87 -4.57
CA THR A 295 27.37 11.64 -5.60
C THR A 295 26.74 11.57 -7.00
N MET A 296 25.63 10.86 -7.15
CA MET A 296 24.91 10.74 -8.42
C MET A 296 24.25 12.06 -8.85
N LYS A 297 23.81 12.88 -7.90
CA LYS A 297 23.26 14.21 -8.16
C LYS A 297 24.20 15.08 -8.99
N ARG A 298 25.52 14.96 -8.80
CA ARG A 298 26.54 15.72 -9.54
C ARG A 298 26.59 15.40 -11.03
N ALA A 299 26.01 14.27 -11.46
CA ALA A 299 25.96 13.88 -12.87
C ALA A 299 24.85 14.60 -13.65
N GLU A 300 23.94 15.30 -12.96
CA GLU A 300 22.82 16.06 -13.52
C GLU A 300 21.94 15.28 -14.54
N ALA A 301 21.94 13.95 -14.44
CA ALA A 301 21.16 13.06 -15.29
C ALA A 301 19.93 12.54 -14.52
N TRP A 302 18.79 13.20 -14.75
CA TRP A 302 17.52 12.88 -14.06
C TRP A 302 16.59 12.10 -14.96
N ASP A 303 15.93 11.06 -14.40
CA ASP A 303 14.77 10.46 -15.03
C ASP A 303 13.59 11.45 -14.94
N PRO A 304 12.89 11.74 -16.07
CA PRO A 304 11.81 12.74 -16.06
C PRO A 304 10.67 12.39 -15.08
N CYS A 305 10.37 11.11 -14.87
CA CYS A 305 9.29 10.68 -13.97
C CYS A 305 9.77 10.50 -12.52
N HIS A 306 11.07 10.29 -12.31
CA HIS A 306 11.57 9.80 -11.03
C HIS A 306 12.69 10.63 -10.40
N GLY A 307 13.29 11.62 -11.13
CA GLY A 307 14.50 12.26 -10.65
C GLY A 307 15.64 11.23 -10.52
N LEU A 308 16.27 11.14 -9.36
CA LEU A 308 17.19 10.04 -9.03
C LEU A 308 16.48 8.99 -8.17
N LYS A 309 16.10 7.87 -8.75
CA LYS A 309 15.49 6.76 -8.02
C LYS A 309 16.35 5.52 -8.09
N MET A 310 16.79 5.04 -6.94
CA MET A 310 17.62 3.85 -6.78
C MET A 310 16.85 2.76 -6.06
N LYS A 311 17.04 1.50 -6.49
CA LYS A 311 16.50 0.34 -5.76
C LYS A 311 17.54 -0.20 -4.78
N TYR A 312 17.09 -0.61 -3.61
CA TYR A 312 17.89 -1.45 -2.72
C TYR A 312 18.00 -2.86 -3.30
N VAL A 313 19.22 -3.37 -3.33
CA VAL A 313 19.52 -4.63 -4.02
C VAL A 313 19.96 -5.72 -3.07
N ASN A 314 19.67 -6.95 -3.44
CA ASN A 314 20.37 -8.12 -2.94
C ASN A 314 21.76 -8.15 -3.59
N PRO A 315 22.86 -7.98 -2.83
CA PRO A 315 24.21 -7.89 -3.40
C PRO A 315 24.67 -9.19 -4.07
N VAL A 316 24.01 -10.29 -3.81
CA VAL A 316 24.38 -11.62 -4.35
C VAL A 316 23.98 -11.77 -5.82
N ASN A 317 22.86 -11.17 -6.22
CA ASN A 317 22.31 -11.37 -7.56
C ASN A 317 21.85 -10.07 -8.26
N GLY A 318 21.89 -8.92 -7.56
CA GLY A 318 21.44 -7.63 -8.12
C GLY A 318 19.93 -7.47 -8.24
N ASP A 319 19.13 -8.44 -7.77
CA ASP A 319 17.67 -8.36 -7.68
C ASP A 319 17.24 -7.46 -6.50
N TYR A 320 15.95 -7.31 -6.24
CA TYR A 320 15.45 -6.58 -5.08
C TYR A 320 15.95 -7.22 -3.77
N ALA A 321 16.07 -6.41 -2.73
CA ALA A 321 16.51 -6.88 -1.41
C ALA A 321 15.58 -7.95 -0.83
N MET A 322 14.29 -7.91 -1.19
CA MET A 322 13.27 -8.89 -0.80
C MET A 322 12.52 -9.42 -2.04
N PRO A 323 12.08 -10.69 -2.04
CA PRO A 323 11.45 -11.30 -3.20
C PRO A 323 10.03 -10.77 -3.49
N THR A 324 9.36 -10.23 -2.49
CA THR A 324 7.95 -9.80 -2.53
C THR A 324 7.75 -8.30 -2.50
N MET A 325 8.74 -7.55 -1.99
CA MET A 325 8.69 -6.10 -1.86
C MET A 325 9.92 -5.45 -2.49
N ALA A 326 9.71 -4.56 -3.46
CA ALA A 326 10.71 -3.62 -3.94
C ALA A 326 10.83 -2.45 -2.97
N THR A 327 12.04 -2.01 -2.71
CA THR A 327 12.32 -0.82 -1.90
C THR A 327 13.21 0.12 -2.67
N PHE A 328 12.92 1.43 -2.55
CA PHE A 328 13.62 2.47 -3.30
C PHE A 328 13.96 3.65 -2.40
N MET A 329 15.04 4.34 -2.76
CA MET A 329 15.33 5.69 -2.29
C MET A 329 15.40 6.62 -3.49
N GLN A 330 14.71 7.75 -3.41
CA GLN A 330 14.55 8.69 -4.51
C GLN A 330 14.92 10.09 -4.04
N LEU A 331 15.77 10.79 -4.83
CA LEU A 331 16.08 12.19 -4.62
C LEU A 331 15.45 13.03 -5.74
N LEU A 332 14.70 14.04 -5.35
CA LEU A 332 14.15 15.07 -6.20
C LEU A 332 14.90 16.38 -5.92
N PRO A 333 15.66 16.94 -6.88
CA PRO A 333 16.38 18.17 -6.65
C PRO A 333 15.44 19.38 -6.55
N LYS A 334 15.95 20.48 -6.06
CA LYS A 334 15.21 21.74 -5.91
C LYS A 334 14.45 22.12 -7.18
N GLY A 335 13.14 22.32 -7.00
CA GLY A 335 12.24 22.76 -8.07
C GLY A 335 11.94 21.69 -9.12
N PHE A 336 12.39 20.44 -8.89
CA PHE A 336 12.05 19.34 -9.79
C PHE A 336 10.55 19.05 -9.72
N GLU A 337 9.94 18.94 -10.89
CA GLU A 337 8.58 18.47 -11.08
C GLU A 337 8.63 17.27 -12.02
N SER A 338 8.16 16.12 -11.54
CA SER A 338 8.24 14.91 -12.34
C SER A 338 7.14 14.86 -13.40
N ALA A 339 7.44 14.23 -14.53
CA ALA A 339 6.42 13.85 -15.50
C ALA A 339 5.45 12.83 -14.89
N PRO A 340 4.18 12.81 -15.34
CA PRO A 340 3.20 11.84 -14.84
C PRO A 340 3.60 10.40 -15.15
N TYR A 341 3.40 9.55 -14.14
CA TYR A 341 3.74 8.13 -14.16
C TYR A 341 2.62 7.30 -13.54
N ARG A 342 2.37 6.10 -14.05
CA ARG A 342 1.55 5.09 -13.39
C ARG A 342 2.13 3.70 -13.58
N SER A 343 1.90 2.82 -12.62
CA SER A 343 2.25 1.40 -12.70
C SER A 343 1.25 0.54 -11.97
N THR A 344 1.29 -0.77 -12.23
CA THR A 344 0.35 -1.72 -11.62
C THR A 344 0.66 -2.02 -10.16
N ASP A 345 1.88 -1.76 -9.68
CA ASP A 345 2.25 -1.92 -8.28
C ASP A 345 1.70 -0.76 -7.43
N GLY A 346 1.03 -1.07 -6.32
CA GLY A 346 0.67 -0.09 -5.31
C GLY A 346 1.91 0.32 -4.50
N THR A 347 2.16 1.63 -4.36
CA THR A 347 3.39 2.13 -3.74
C THR A 347 3.11 2.96 -2.49
N VAL A 348 3.82 2.65 -1.41
CA VAL A 348 3.86 3.43 -0.17
C VAL A 348 5.12 4.30 -0.17
N TYR A 349 4.96 5.58 0.13
CA TYR A 349 6.05 6.56 0.21
C TYR A 349 6.20 7.09 1.63
N VAL A 350 7.43 7.41 2.00
CA VAL A 350 7.80 8.13 3.23
C VAL A 350 8.68 9.31 2.85
N CYS A 351 8.35 10.50 3.31
CA CYS A 351 9.24 11.64 3.17
C CYS A 351 10.37 11.54 4.21
N VAL A 352 11.61 11.45 3.73
CA VAL A 352 12.81 11.36 4.58
C VAL A 352 13.40 12.72 4.83
N GLU A 353 13.58 13.52 3.77
CA GLU A 353 14.13 14.88 3.84
C GLU A 353 13.31 15.83 2.97
N GLY A 354 13.20 17.07 3.40
CA GLY A 354 12.56 18.13 2.64
C GLY A 354 11.03 18.09 2.70
N CYS A 355 10.40 18.85 1.81
CA CYS A 355 8.94 18.89 1.65
C CYS A 355 8.55 19.04 0.18
N GLY A 356 7.35 18.61 -0.15
CA GLY A 356 6.86 18.65 -1.52
C GLY A 356 5.39 18.36 -1.65
N GLN A 357 4.99 18.17 -2.88
CA GLN A 357 3.62 17.80 -3.26
C GLN A 357 3.63 16.55 -4.12
N THR A 358 2.55 15.77 -4.02
CA THR A 358 2.28 14.68 -4.95
C THR A 358 0.83 14.78 -5.40
N ALA A 359 0.61 14.95 -6.70
CA ALA A 359 -0.70 14.73 -7.28
C ALA A 359 -0.90 13.24 -7.53
N VAL A 360 -2.04 12.69 -7.09
CA VAL A 360 -2.41 11.28 -7.24
C VAL A 360 -3.87 11.21 -7.71
N GLY A 361 -4.09 10.92 -8.99
CA GLY A 361 -5.42 11.03 -9.60
C GLY A 361 -5.95 12.47 -9.50
N GLU A 362 -7.07 12.65 -8.82
CA GLU A 362 -7.71 13.96 -8.62
C GLU A 362 -7.30 14.65 -7.30
N GLN A 363 -6.47 14.00 -6.48
CA GLN A 363 -6.04 14.52 -5.18
C GLN A 363 -4.62 15.06 -5.27
N THR A 364 -4.31 16.07 -4.44
CA THR A 364 -2.95 16.57 -4.24
C THR A 364 -2.63 16.53 -2.76
N PHE A 365 -1.50 15.95 -2.43
CA PHE A 365 -0.97 15.84 -1.07
C PHE A 365 0.20 16.79 -0.89
N ASP A 366 0.13 17.64 0.14
CA ASP A 366 1.27 18.37 0.68
C ASP A 366 1.89 17.51 1.79
N TRP A 367 3.17 17.23 1.70
CA TRP A 367 3.87 16.39 2.67
C TRP A 367 5.21 17.00 3.08
N GLY A 368 5.61 16.70 4.31
CA GLY A 368 6.86 17.05 4.94
C GLY A 368 7.60 15.82 5.51
N PRO A 369 8.71 16.06 6.23
CA PRO A 369 9.52 14.97 6.79
C PRO A 369 8.69 14.01 7.66
N ARG A 370 8.89 12.70 7.49
CA ARG A 370 8.22 11.58 8.17
C ARG A 370 6.78 11.32 7.75
N ASP A 371 6.16 12.17 6.92
CA ASP A 371 4.83 11.92 6.37
C ASP A 371 4.83 10.68 5.47
N ILE A 372 3.72 9.95 5.51
CA ILE A 372 3.54 8.70 4.78
C ILE A 372 2.33 8.83 3.87
N PHE A 373 2.49 8.45 2.60
CA PHE A 373 1.37 8.46 1.66
C PHE A 373 1.38 7.25 0.74
N VAL A 374 0.21 6.95 0.17
CA VAL A 374 0.04 5.79 -0.72
C VAL A 374 -0.46 6.23 -2.09
N VAL A 375 0.18 5.67 -3.12
CA VAL A 375 -0.24 5.74 -4.51
C VAL A 375 -0.83 4.37 -4.90
N PRO A 376 -2.14 4.30 -5.19
CA PRO A 376 -2.78 3.05 -5.60
C PRO A 376 -2.29 2.53 -6.95
N SER A 377 -2.48 1.22 -7.18
CA SER A 377 -2.25 0.58 -8.47
C SER A 377 -2.91 1.36 -9.63
N TRP A 378 -2.18 1.52 -10.73
CA TRP A 378 -2.62 2.09 -12.00
C TRP A 378 -3.16 3.53 -11.91
N THR A 379 -2.70 4.30 -10.88
CA THR A 379 -3.10 5.68 -10.67
C THR A 379 -2.01 6.63 -11.14
N TRP A 380 -2.36 7.57 -12.02
CA TRP A 380 -1.45 8.62 -12.45
C TRP A 380 -1.02 9.47 -11.27
N HIS A 381 0.28 9.70 -11.15
CA HIS A 381 0.86 10.56 -10.12
C HIS A 381 2.11 11.27 -10.62
N HIS A 382 2.41 12.39 -10.00
CA HIS A 382 3.66 13.12 -10.17
C HIS A 382 4.04 13.83 -8.89
N HIS A 383 5.34 14.05 -8.71
CA HIS A 383 5.92 14.69 -7.52
C HIS A 383 6.45 16.07 -7.87
N ARG A 384 6.38 17.00 -6.93
CA ARG A 384 6.97 18.33 -7.00
C ARG A 384 7.78 18.61 -5.74
N ALA A 385 9.10 18.91 -5.89
CA ALA A 385 9.95 19.31 -4.78
C ALA A 385 9.71 20.80 -4.45
N LEU A 386 9.38 21.09 -3.19
CA LEU A 386 9.15 22.45 -2.69
C LEU A 386 10.31 22.98 -1.84
N SER A 387 11.21 22.11 -1.36
CA SER A 387 12.45 22.44 -0.66
C SER A 387 13.68 22.30 -1.56
N ASP A 388 14.89 22.50 -1.00
CA ASP A 388 16.15 22.41 -1.75
C ASP A 388 16.36 21.03 -2.34
N ASP A 389 16.42 19.99 -1.50
CA ASP A 389 16.39 18.58 -1.92
C ASP A 389 15.24 17.88 -1.19
N VAL A 390 14.63 16.93 -1.88
CA VAL A 390 13.64 16.05 -1.30
C VAL A 390 14.14 14.63 -1.42
N VAL A 391 14.06 13.88 -0.34
CA VAL A 391 14.37 12.46 -0.33
C VAL A 391 13.13 11.67 0.08
N LEU A 392 12.72 10.74 -0.78
CA LEU A 392 11.59 9.84 -0.55
C LEU A 392 12.09 8.40 -0.47
N PHE A 393 11.74 7.69 0.61
CA PHE A 393 11.77 6.23 0.67
C PHE A 393 10.46 5.70 0.11
N SER A 394 10.48 4.56 -0.58
CA SER A 394 9.23 3.90 -1.01
C SER A 394 9.37 2.40 -1.10
N PHE A 395 8.23 1.70 -0.98
CA PHE A 395 8.16 0.26 -1.20
C PHE A 395 6.88 -0.14 -1.91
N SER A 396 6.94 -1.24 -2.68
CA SER A 396 5.82 -1.73 -3.49
C SER A 396 5.92 -3.25 -3.73
N ASP A 397 4.85 -3.86 -4.21
CA ASP A 397 4.78 -5.28 -4.57
C ASP A 397 5.31 -5.60 -5.98
N ARG A 398 6.04 -4.68 -6.60
CA ARG A 398 6.60 -4.80 -7.97
C ARG A 398 7.32 -6.12 -8.24
N PRO A 399 8.18 -6.67 -7.35
CA PRO A 399 8.92 -7.90 -7.63
C PRO A 399 8.00 -9.10 -7.91
N VAL A 400 6.89 -9.20 -7.19
CA VAL A 400 5.88 -10.25 -7.38
C VAL A 400 5.24 -10.10 -8.74
N GLN A 401 4.78 -8.90 -9.07
CA GLN A 401 4.13 -8.62 -10.35
C GLN A 401 5.07 -8.86 -11.53
N GLN A 402 6.35 -8.48 -11.43
CA GLN A 402 7.36 -8.74 -12.47
C GLN A 402 7.61 -10.24 -12.66
N LYS A 403 7.78 -11.00 -11.57
CA LYS A 403 8.00 -12.45 -11.62
C LYS A 403 6.81 -13.21 -12.21
N LEU A 404 5.59 -12.70 -12.01
CA LEU A 404 4.37 -13.27 -12.58
C LEU A 404 4.01 -12.72 -13.97
N GLY A 405 4.79 -11.79 -14.53
CA GLY A 405 4.51 -11.17 -15.83
C GLY A 405 3.32 -10.20 -15.84
N LEU A 406 2.92 -9.71 -14.68
CA LEU A 406 1.75 -8.82 -14.51
C LEU A 406 2.12 -7.34 -14.49
N TRP A 407 3.36 -7.01 -14.19
CA TRP A 407 3.80 -5.62 -14.01
C TRP A 407 3.76 -4.85 -15.32
N ARG A 408 3.15 -3.65 -15.29
CA ARG A 408 3.08 -2.68 -16.39
C ARG A 408 3.29 -1.27 -15.86
N GLU A 409 3.86 -0.41 -16.70
CA GLU A 409 3.98 1.02 -16.43
C GLU A 409 3.59 1.85 -17.66
N GLU A 410 3.21 3.09 -17.41
CA GLU A 410 3.03 4.12 -18.42
C GLU A 410 3.66 5.43 -17.96
N ARG A 411 4.21 6.17 -18.92
CA ARG A 411 4.87 7.46 -18.74
C ARG A 411 4.27 8.47 -19.70
N GLN A 412 4.02 9.67 -19.23
CA GLN A 412 3.67 10.80 -20.10
C GLN A 412 4.91 11.68 -20.33
N PRO A 413 4.96 12.43 -21.44
CA PRO A 413 5.98 13.46 -21.63
C PRO A 413 5.95 14.49 -20.48
N ALA A 414 7.13 15.04 -20.14
CA ALA A 414 7.28 16.14 -19.20
C ALA A 414 6.71 17.43 -19.75
#